data_af6bcb530ebc48413573e89c704f0bcc
#
_entry.id   af6bcb530ebc48413573e89c704f0bcc
#
_cell.length_a   1.000
_cell.length_b   1.000
_cell.length_c   1.000
_cell.angle_alpha   90.00
_cell.angle_beta   90.00
_cell.angle_gamma   90.00
#
_symmetry.space_group_name_H-M   'P 1'
#
loop_
_entity.id
_entity.type
_entity.pdbx_description
1 polymer ?
#
loop_
_entity_poly.entity_id
_entity_poly.type
_entity_poly.pdbx_seq_one_letter_code
_entity_poly.pdbx_strand_id
1 'polypeptide(L)'
;LTASLTISFSVTALEVGDQAPDFELQATDGKTYTLSQFQDKEAVVIAWYPKAFTSGCTIECKSLAQNGHLLNGLEVAYFMASVDPLETNKEFAEENGADFPLLSDPSKSVAEAYDVLAFYGVPKRHTIYIGKDGKVLFVDREIQAATSAEDIAAKLLELGIPARRAS
;
A
#
# COMPACT_ATOMS: atom_id res chain seq x y z
N LEU A 1 7.63 1.47 -48.79
CA LEU A 1 8.42 1.03 -47.65
C LEU A 1 7.96 1.82 -46.42
N THR A 2 6.96 1.30 -45.69
CA THR A 2 6.48 1.86 -44.44
C THR A 2 7.25 1.21 -43.31
N ALA A 3 8.12 1.97 -42.64
CA ALA A 3 8.79 1.54 -41.44
C ALA A 3 7.79 1.59 -40.28
N SER A 4 7.40 0.42 -39.78
CA SER A 4 6.57 0.31 -38.57
C SER A 4 7.46 0.55 -37.36
N LEU A 5 7.26 1.69 -36.69
CA LEU A 5 7.97 2.01 -35.45
C LEU A 5 7.27 1.24 -34.33
N THR A 6 7.83 0.10 -33.92
CA THR A 6 7.39 -0.61 -32.73
C THR A 6 7.92 0.13 -31.49
N ILE A 7 7.06 0.87 -30.84
CA ILE A 7 7.38 1.47 -29.53
C ILE A 7 7.30 0.33 -28.50
N SER A 8 8.47 -0.18 -28.13
CA SER A 8 8.58 -1.08 -26.97
C SER A 8 8.39 -0.27 -25.71
N PHE A 9 7.24 -0.42 -25.07
CA PHE A 9 7.07 0.04 -23.69
C PHE A 9 7.85 -0.90 -22.78
N SER A 10 9.03 -0.46 -22.39
CA SER A 10 9.74 -1.11 -21.28
C SER A 10 8.91 -0.88 -20.03
N VAL A 11 8.31 -1.94 -19.46
CA VAL A 11 7.72 -1.89 -18.13
C VAL A 11 8.90 -1.75 -17.16
N THR A 12 9.18 -0.52 -16.76
CA THR A 12 10.19 -0.24 -15.74
C THR A 12 9.59 -0.51 -14.36
N ALA A 13 10.39 -1.10 -13.45
CA ALA A 13 10.01 -1.27 -12.05
C ALA A 13 9.65 0.09 -11.43
N LEU A 14 8.70 0.08 -10.47
CA LEU A 14 8.33 1.28 -9.73
C LEU A 14 9.52 1.75 -8.88
N GLU A 15 9.95 3.00 -9.07
CA GLU A 15 11.12 3.57 -8.41
C GLU A 15 10.81 4.88 -7.70
N VAL A 16 11.69 5.24 -6.77
CA VAL A 16 11.65 6.54 -6.09
C VAL A 16 11.67 7.69 -7.11
N GLY A 17 10.75 8.63 -6.93
CA GLY A 17 10.56 9.78 -7.83
C GLY A 17 9.54 9.56 -8.93
N ASP A 18 9.13 8.31 -9.19
CA ASP A 18 8.07 8.04 -10.15
C ASP A 18 6.72 8.58 -9.66
N GLN A 19 5.88 9.01 -10.58
CA GLN A 19 4.49 9.28 -10.27
C GLN A 19 3.80 7.97 -9.93
N ALA A 20 3.29 7.82 -8.70
CA ALA A 20 2.55 6.64 -8.31
C ALA A 20 1.28 6.49 -9.14
N PRO A 21 0.96 5.31 -9.68
CA PRO A 21 -0.29 5.09 -10.41
C PRO A 21 -1.51 5.41 -9.55
N ASP A 22 -2.48 6.14 -10.09
CA ASP A 22 -3.76 6.33 -9.40
C ASP A 22 -4.52 5.00 -9.37
N PHE A 23 -5.39 4.86 -8.41
CA PHE A 23 -6.24 3.68 -8.26
C PHE A 23 -7.62 4.07 -7.73
N GLU A 24 -8.56 3.17 -7.89
CA GLU A 24 -9.87 3.21 -7.23
C GLU A 24 -10.15 1.81 -6.70
N LEU A 25 -10.06 1.62 -5.39
CA LEU A 25 -10.22 0.32 -4.73
C LEU A 25 -11.20 0.39 -3.58
N GLN A 26 -12.01 -0.66 -3.47
CA GLN A 26 -12.88 -0.86 -2.32
C GLN A 26 -12.07 -1.31 -1.11
N ALA A 27 -12.48 -0.89 0.06
CA ALA A 27 -11.84 -1.20 1.33
C ALA A 27 -12.77 -1.85 2.34
N THR A 28 -12.17 -2.48 3.33
CA THR A 28 -12.87 -3.23 4.38
C THR A 28 -13.73 -2.36 5.31
N ASP A 29 -13.51 -1.05 5.33
CA ASP A 29 -14.33 -0.10 6.08
C ASP A 29 -15.62 0.33 5.34
N GLY A 30 -15.89 -0.25 4.18
CA GLY A 30 -17.06 0.07 3.35
C GLY A 30 -16.87 1.27 2.43
N LYS A 31 -15.70 1.87 2.42
CA LYS A 31 -15.37 3.02 1.55
C LYS A 31 -14.63 2.58 0.31
N THR A 32 -14.62 3.44 -0.69
CA THR A 32 -13.78 3.34 -1.88
C THR A 32 -12.73 4.43 -1.82
N TYR A 33 -11.46 4.06 -2.03
CA TYR A 33 -10.33 4.97 -1.97
C TYR A 33 -9.69 5.14 -3.33
N THR A 34 -9.27 6.37 -3.61
CA THR A 34 -8.42 6.71 -4.74
C THR A 34 -7.14 7.35 -4.20
N LEU A 35 -6.01 7.17 -4.90
CA LEU A 35 -4.78 7.86 -4.52
C LEU A 35 -4.94 9.38 -4.65
N SER A 36 -5.61 9.82 -5.71
CA SER A 36 -5.83 11.24 -5.99
C SER A 36 -6.56 12.02 -4.89
N GLN A 37 -7.41 11.34 -4.08
CA GLN A 37 -8.08 12.01 -2.96
C GLN A 37 -7.14 12.53 -1.87
N PHE A 38 -5.92 11.99 -1.80
CA PHE A 38 -4.90 12.40 -0.83
C PHE A 38 -3.93 13.45 -1.37
N GLN A 39 -4.04 13.79 -2.67
CA GLN A 39 -3.18 14.77 -3.32
C GLN A 39 -3.20 16.11 -2.56
N ASP A 40 -2.00 16.62 -2.27
CA ASP A 40 -1.77 17.86 -1.53
C ASP A 40 -2.34 17.90 -0.09
N LYS A 41 -2.74 16.73 0.44
CA LYS A 41 -3.32 16.60 1.79
C LYS A 41 -2.42 15.83 2.73
N GLU A 42 -2.06 14.61 2.37
CA GLU A 42 -1.25 13.72 3.20
C GLU A 42 -0.49 12.70 2.36
N ALA A 43 0.57 12.14 2.94
CA ALA A 43 1.27 11.00 2.37
C ALA A 43 0.41 9.75 2.44
N VAL A 44 0.76 8.73 1.65
CA VAL A 44 0.06 7.44 1.63
C VAL A 44 1.08 6.31 1.77
N VAL A 45 0.77 5.35 2.63
CA VAL A 45 1.52 4.09 2.76
C VAL A 45 0.61 2.94 2.38
N ILE A 46 1.07 2.08 1.49
CA ILE A 46 0.35 0.87 1.08
C ILE A 46 1.25 -0.33 1.33
N ALA A 47 0.87 -1.15 2.32
CA ALA A 47 1.54 -2.40 2.64
C ALA A 47 0.87 -3.55 1.89
N TRP A 48 1.44 -3.91 0.75
CA TRP A 48 0.95 -5.04 -0.05
C TRP A 48 1.30 -6.36 0.62
N TYR A 49 0.35 -7.28 0.67
CA TYR A 49 0.55 -8.62 1.25
C TYR A 49 0.02 -9.70 0.30
N PRO A 50 0.66 -10.90 0.31
CA PRO A 50 0.35 -11.96 -0.64
C PRO A 50 -1.06 -12.52 -0.54
N LYS A 51 -1.52 -12.88 0.67
CA LYS A 51 -2.80 -13.55 0.84
C LYS A 51 -3.32 -13.47 2.28
N ALA A 52 -4.60 -13.11 2.42
CA ALA A 52 -5.29 -13.14 3.70
C ALA A 52 -5.22 -14.53 4.37
N PHE A 53 -5.24 -14.55 5.70
CA PHE A 53 -5.20 -15.76 6.54
C PHE A 53 -3.91 -16.58 6.48
N THR A 54 -2.86 -16.10 5.82
CA THR A 54 -1.53 -16.70 5.92
C THR A 54 -0.78 -16.16 7.14
N SER A 55 0.19 -16.92 7.69
CA SER A 55 0.84 -16.57 8.96
C SER A 55 1.58 -15.23 8.93
N GLY A 56 2.37 -14.96 7.91
CA GLY A 56 3.11 -13.69 7.77
C GLY A 56 2.18 -12.48 7.60
N CYS A 57 1.12 -12.63 6.82
CA CYS A 57 0.14 -11.57 6.60
C CYS A 57 -0.68 -11.29 7.86
N THR A 58 -1.02 -12.32 8.63
CA THR A 58 -1.68 -12.19 9.92
C THR A 58 -0.80 -11.44 10.93
N ILE A 59 0.48 -11.78 11.01
CA ILE A 59 1.45 -11.11 11.90
C ILE A 59 1.57 -9.62 11.52
N GLU A 60 1.69 -9.30 10.24
CA GLU A 60 1.79 -7.91 9.78
C GLU A 60 0.51 -7.12 10.09
N CYS A 61 -0.65 -7.68 9.80
CA CYS A 61 -1.94 -7.05 10.11
C CYS A 61 -2.08 -6.76 11.61
N LYS A 62 -1.72 -7.72 12.45
CA LYS A 62 -1.72 -7.54 13.91
C LYS A 62 -0.73 -6.49 14.38
N SER A 63 0.46 -6.42 13.79
CA SER A 63 1.44 -5.37 14.09
C SER A 63 0.82 -3.99 13.87
N LEU A 64 0.22 -3.76 12.71
CA LEU A 64 -0.44 -2.50 12.39
C LEU A 64 -1.67 -2.22 13.26
N ALA A 65 -2.46 -3.25 13.58
CA ALA A 65 -3.62 -3.11 14.46
C ALA A 65 -3.24 -2.72 15.89
N GLN A 66 -2.19 -3.33 16.43
CA GLN A 66 -1.75 -3.10 17.81
C GLN A 66 -0.93 -1.81 17.96
N ASN A 67 -0.13 -1.46 16.97
CA ASN A 67 0.83 -0.36 17.02
C ASN A 67 0.56 0.76 16.01
N GLY A 68 -0.58 0.74 15.35
CA GLY A 68 -0.98 1.78 14.38
C GLY A 68 -1.10 3.18 15.00
N HIS A 69 -1.23 3.27 16.32
CA HIS A 69 -1.19 4.56 17.03
C HIS A 69 0.11 5.33 16.78
N LEU A 70 1.20 4.65 16.45
CA LEU A 70 2.47 5.28 16.06
C LEU A 70 2.34 6.07 14.75
N LEU A 71 1.40 5.71 13.89
CA LEU A 71 1.15 6.35 12.59
C LEU A 71 0.08 7.44 12.67
N ASN A 72 -0.86 7.34 13.60
CA ASN A 72 -2.01 8.23 13.71
C ASN A 72 -1.64 9.69 13.97
N GLY A 73 -0.51 9.95 14.59
CA GLY A 73 0.01 11.29 14.84
C GLY A 73 0.72 11.94 13.65
N LEU A 74 0.92 11.22 12.56
CA LEU A 74 1.61 11.69 11.35
C LEU A 74 0.60 12.03 10.25
N GLU A 75 1.00 12.95 9.36
CA GLU A 75 0.20 13.36 8.20
C GLU A 75 0.28 12.29 7.10
N VAL A 76 -0.32 11.13 7.37
CA VAL A 76 -0.29 9.95 6.52
C VAL A 76 -1.59 9.16 6.60
N ALA A 77 -2.05 8.66 5.45
CA ALA A 77 -3.04 7.61 5.36
C ALA A 77 -2.32 6.27 5.10
N TYR A 78 -2.65 5.23 5.84
CA TYR A 78 -2.01 3.93 5.67
C TYR A 78 -3.03 2.82 5.45
N PHE A 79 -2.64 1.87 4.60
CA PHE A 79 -3.46 0.76 4.16
C PHE A 79 -2.62 -0.51 4.08
N MET A 80 -3.25 -1.65 4.29
CA MET A 80 -2.79 -2.89 3.69
C MET A 80 -3.55 -3.12 2.37
N ALA A 81 -2.98 -3.90 1.46
CA ALA A 81 -3.63 -4.20 0.18
C ALA A 81 -3.29 -5.61 -0.30
N SER A 82 -4.26 -6.28 -0.89
CA SER A 82 -4.09 -7.58 -1.53
C SER A 82 -5.00 -7.75 -2.73
N VAL A 83 -4.84 -8.86 -3.43
CA VAL A 83 -5.73 -9.25 -4.54
C VAL A 83 -6.85 -10.21 -4.10
N ASP A 84 -6.98 -10.43 -2.79
CA ASP A 84 -8.11 -11.19 -2.24
C ASP A 84 -9.43 -10.47 -2.50
N PRO A 85 -10.54 -11.21 -2.62
CA PRO A 85 -11.87 -10.60 -2.68
C PRO A 85 -12.17 -9.74 -1.45
N LEU A 86 -12.99 -8.70 -1.63
CA LEU A 86 -13.34 -7.77 -0.56
C LEU A 86 -13.89 -8.46 0.69
N GLU A 87 -14.78 -9.43 0.52
CA GLU A 87 -15.38 -10.15 1.65
C GLU A 87 -14.33 -10.95 2.45
N THR A 88 -13.37 -11.58 1.75
CA THR A 88 -12.24 -12.28 2.40
C THR A 88 -11.40 -11.29 3.23
N ASN A 89 -11.10 -10.12 2.68
CA ASN A 89 -10.35 -9.10 3.41
C ASN A 89 -11.14 -8.51 4.58
N LYS A 90 -12.47 -8.40 4.49
CA LYS A 90 -13.30 -7.98 5.62
C LYS A 90 -13.22 -8.97 6.77
N GLU A 91 -13.36 -10.27 6.50
CA GLU A 91 -13.22 -11.31 7.52
C GLU A 91 -11.82 -11.31 8.13
N PHE A 92 -10.80 -11.17 7.30
CA PHE A 92 -9.40 -11.09 7.73
C PHE A 92 -9.14 -9.87 8.63
N ALA A 93 -9.64 -8.70 8.26
CA ALA A 93 -9.51 -7.47 9.05
C ALA A 93 -10.21 -7.59 10.41
N GLU A 94 -11.43 -8.14 10.41
CA GLU A 94 -12.21 -8.34 11.64
C GLU A 94 -11.52 -9.31 12.58
N GLU A 95 -11.08 -10.45 12.09
CA GLU A 95 -10.40 -11.47 12.90
C GLU A 95 -9.11 -10.95 13.54
N ASN A 96 -8.39 -10.06 12.87
CA ASN A 96 -7.12 -9.51 13.35
C ASN A 96 -7.25 -8.16 14.05
N GLY A 97 -8.46 -7.65 14.24
CA GLY A 97 -8.70 -6.39 14.93
C GLY A 97 -8.19 -5.16 14.19
N ALA A 98 -8.14 -5.21 12.87
CA ALA A 98 -7.68 -4.09 12.06
C ALA A 98 -8.62 -2.89 12.19
N ASP A 99 -8.10 -1.78 12.68
CA ASP A 99 -8.77 -0.49 12.82
C ASP A 99 -8.41 0.49 11.69
N PHE A 100 -7.85 -0.04 10.63
CA PHE A 100 -7.44 0.65 9.41
C PHE A 100 -7.95 -0.11 8.19
N PRO A 101 -8.12 0.57 7.03
CA PRO A 101 -8.68 -0.10 5.86
C PRO A 101 -7.69 -1.02 5.16
N LEU A 102 -8.19 -2.19 4.72
CA LEU A 102 -7.51 -3.08 3.80
C LEU A 102 -8.16 -2.90 2.42
N LEU A 103 -7.34 -2.60 1.42
CA LEU A 103 -7.77 -2.43 0.04
C LEU A 103 -7.82 -3.78 -0.67
N SER A 104 -8.83 -3.98 -1.50
CA SER A 104 -8.98 -5.20 -2.31
C SER A 104 -8.86 -4.88 -3.79
N ASP A 105 -7.94 -5.59 -4.47
CA ASP A 105 -7.66 -5.49 -5.90
C ASP A 105 -7.85 -6.85 -6.59
N PRO A 106 -9.08 -7.40 -6.63
CA PRO A 106 -9.31 -8.74 -7.19
C PRO A 106 -9.03 -8.81 -8.70
N SER A 107 -9.06 -7.69 -9.41
CA SER A 107 -8.67 -7.62 -10.83
C SER A 107 -7.16 -7.75 -11.03
N LYS A 108 -6.36 -7.53 -9.99
CA LYS A 108 -4.89 -7.50 -10.00
C LYS A 108 -4.28 -6.33 -10.79
N SER A 109 -5.09 -5.45 -11.34
CA SER A 109 -4.62 -4.36 -12.20
C SER A 109 -3.78 -3.33 -11.45
N VAL A 110 -4.14 -3.02 -10.21
CA VAL A 110 -3.38 -2.08 -9.38
C VAL A 110 -2.09 -2.71 -8.89
N ALA A 111 -2.13 -3.98 -8.46
CA ALA A 111 -0.92 -4.71 -8.06
C ALA A 111 0.09 -4.79 -9.22
N GLU A 112 -0.38 -4.99 -10.45
CA GLU A 112 0.46 -4.96 -11.64
C GLU A 112 1.05 -3.57 -11.89
N ALA A 113 0.22 -2.52 -11.82
CA ALA A 113 0.66 -1.14 -12.03
C ALA A 113 1.72 -0.70 -11.02
N TYR A 114 1.63 -1.19 -9.79
CA TYR A 114 2.60 -0.91 -8.72
C TYR A 114 3.81 -1.84 -8.72
N ASP A 115 3.93 -2.72 -9.72
CA ASP A 115 5.03 -3.69 -9.85
C ASP A 115 5.19 -4.61 -8.61
N VAL A 116 4.08 -4.91 -7.94
CA VAL A 116 4.07 -5.82 -6.79
C VAL A 116 3.50 -7.20 -7.11
N LEU A 117 2.90 -7.38 -8.29
CA LEU A 117 2.31 -8.66 -8.67
C LEU A 117 3.39 -9.68 -9.01
N ALA A 118 3.48 -10.77 -8.25
CA ALA A 118 4.36 -11.88 -8.56
C ALA A 118 3.81 -12.71 -9.72
N PHE A 119 4.70 -13.44 -10.41
CA PHE A 119 4.33 -14.26 -11.59
C PHE A 119 3.27 -15.33 -11.27
N TYR A 120 3.17 -15.75 -10.00
CA TYR A 120 2.18 -16.75 -9.54
C TYR A 120 0.86 -16.11 -9.06
N GLY A 121 0.63 -14.83 -9.35
CA GLY A 121 -0.67 -14.18 -9.27
C GLY A 121 -1.07 -13.58 -7.93
N VAL A 122 -0.15 -13.44 -6.98
CA VAL A 122 -0.37 -12.73 -5.71
C VAL A 122 0.69 -11.63 -5.52
N PRO A 123 0.40 -10.62 -4.70
CA PRO A 123 1.39 -9.58 -4.43
C PRO A 123 2.63 -10.10 -3.72
N LYS A 124 3.76 -9.52 -4.07
CA LYS A 124 4.96 -9.56 -3.23
C LYS A 124 4.70 -8.72 -1.98
N ARG A 125 5.35 -9.07 -0.87
CA ARG A 125 5.27 -8.27 0.36
C ARG A 125 6.16 -7.03 0.22
N HIS A 126 5.60 -5.97 -0.35
CA HIS A 126 6.25 -4.68 -0.52
C HIS A 126 5.41 -3.59 0.17
N THR A 127 6.07 -2.64 0.80
CA THR A 127 5.42 -1.44 1.31
C THR A 127 5.84 -0.23 0.48
N ILE A 128 4.87 0.47 -0.08
CA ILE A 128 5.07 1.63 -0.95
C ILE A 128 4.76 2.89 -0.17
N TYR A 129 5.69 3.84 -0.16
CA TYR A 129 5.56 5.15 0.48
C TYR A 129 5.39 6.21 -0.60
N ILE A 130 4.29 6.96 -0.54
CA ILE A 130 3.92 7.97 -1.53
C ILE A 130 3.78 9.31 -0.84
N GLY A 131 4.44 10.33 -1.37
CA GLY A 131 4.34 11.70 -0.88
C GLY A 131 2.98 12.34 -1.22
N LYS A 132 2.64 13.43 -0.55
CA LYS A 132 1.42 14.16 -0.85
C LYS A 132 1.40 14.80 -2.24
N ASP A 133 2.54 14.86 -2.93
CA ASP A 133 2.64 15.23 -4.34
C ASP A 133 2.35 14.07 -5.31
N GLY A 134 2.05 12.89 -4.78
CA GLY A 134 1.76 11.69 -5.55
C GLY A 134 2.99 10.94 -6.05
N LYS A 135 4.19 11.36 -5.67
CA LYS A 135 5.43 10.69 -6.08
C LYS A 135 5.87 9.65 -5.07
N VAL A 136 6.44 8.55 -5.58
CA VAL A 136 7.01 7.49 -4.75
C VAL A 136 8.21 8.03 -3.98
N LEU A 137 8.16 7.92 -2.65
CA LEU A 137 9.24 8.33 -1.75
C LEU A 137 10.19 7.17 -1.43
N PHE A 138 9.66 5.96 -1.32
CA PHE A 138 10.42 4.77 -0.98
C PHE A 138 9.62 3.52 -1.33
N VAL A 139 10.32 2.46 -1.73
CA VAL A 139 9.75 1.13 -1.93
C VAL A 139 10.50 0.16 -1.03
N ASP A 140 9.85 -0.33 0.01
CA ASP A 140 10.42 -1.32 0.92
C ASP A 140 10.11 -2.73 0.43
N ARG A 141 11.14 -3.47 0.09
CA ARG A 141 11.05 -4.84 -0.41
C ARG A 141 11.48 -5.88 0.63
N GLU A 142 11.92 -5.44 1.80
CA GLU A 142 12.47 -6.29 2.88
C GLU A 142 11.66 -6.10 4.16
N ILE A 143 10.43 -6.59 4.17
CA ILE A 143 9.47 -6.36 5.25
C ILE A 143 9.66 -7.35 6.39
N GLN A 144 9.75 -6.83 7.62
CA GLN A 144 9.67 -7.59 8.86
C GLN A 144 8.22 -7.52 9.37
N ALA A 145 7.44 -8.56 9.14
CA ALA A 145 6.00 -8.55 9.44
C ALA A 145 5.68 -8.20 10.90
N ALA A 146 6.44 -8.74 11.85
CA ALA A 146 6.21 -8.52 13.28
C ALA A 146 6.45 -7.09 13.76
N THR A 147 7.30 -6.33 13.06
CA THR A 147 7.67 -4.95 13.41
C THR A 147 7.21 -3.93 12.37
N SER A 148 6.28 -4.32 11.51
CA SER A 148 5.87 -3.50 10.36
C SER A 148 5.39 -2.10 10.76
N ALA A 149 4.60 -1.97 11.83
CA ALA A 149 4.12 -0.67 12.28
C ALA A 149 5.25 0.24 12.76
N GLU A 150 6.18 -0.28 13.54
CA GLU A 150 7.34 0.46 14.04
C GLU A 150 8.28 0.85 12.91
N ASP A 151 8.51 -0.06 11.97
CA ASP A 151 9.39 0.17 10.82
C ASP A 151 8.80 1.23 9.88
N ILE A 152 7.49 1.20 9.65
CA ILE A 152 6.78 2.22 8.87
C ILE A 152 6.86 3.58 9.58
N ALA A 153 6.60 3.63 10.88
CA ALA A 153 6.71 4.88 11.65
C ALA A 153 8.10 5.48 11.57
N ALA A 154 9.15 4.67 11.77
CA ALA A 154 10.54 5.09 11.66
C ALA A 154 10.88 5.61 10.25
N LYS A 155 10.43 4.92 9.21
CA LYS A 155 10.66 5.32 7.82
C LYS A 155 9.95 6.64 7.49
N LEU A 156 8.73 6.84 7.96
CA LEU A 156 7.98 8.09 7.74
C LEU A 156 8.70 9.29 8.38
N LEU A 157 9.27 9.12 9.56
CA LEU A 157 10.07 10.16 10.21
C LEU A 157 11.35 10.45 9.41
N GLU A 158 12.03 9.42 8.96
CA GLU A 158 13.23 9.53 8.09
C GLU A 158 12.93 10.27 6.79
N LEU A 159 11.75 10.02 6.20
CA LEU A 159 11.29 10.67 4.97
C LEU A 159 10.79 12.11 5.20
N GLY A 160 10.75 12.57 6.44
CA GLY A 160 10.34 13.92 6.77
C GLY A 160 8.82 14.16 6.76
N ILE A 161 8.03 13.11 6.94
CA ILE A 161 6.56 13.26 7.02
C ILE A 161 6.21 13.98 8.33
N PRO A 162 5.52 15.12 8.26
CA PRO A 162 5.25 15.92 9.44
C PRO A 162 4.19 15.31 10.36
N ALA A 163 4.17 15.77 11.60
CA ALA A 163 3.08 15.48 12.51
C ALA A 163 1.77 16.07 11.98
N ARG A 164 0.67 15.36 12.20
CA ARG A 164 -0.67 15.84 11.83
C ARG A 164 -0.99 17.10 12.64
N ARG A 165 -1.44 18.14 11.94
CA ARG A 165 -1.87 19.36 12.60
C ARG A 165 -3.14 19.13 13.39
N ALA A 166 -3.18 19.65 14.61
CA ALA A 166 -4.42 19.73 15.39
C ALA A 166 -5.40 20.64 14.67
N SER A 167 -6.62 20.15 14.45
CA SER A 167 -7.71 20.92 13.89
C SER A 167 -8.41 21.73 14.98
#